data_9d43a49b84b6bf6decee9da19805c1a1
#
_entry.id   9d43a49b84b6bf6decee9da19805c1a1
#
_cell.length_a   1.000
_cell.length_b   1.000
_cell.length_c   1.000
_cell.angle_alpha   90.00
_cell.angle_beta   90.00
_cell.angle_gamma   90.00
#
_symmetry.space_group_name_H-M   'P 1'
#
loop_
_entity.id
_entity.type
_entity.pdbx_description
1 polymer ?
#
loop_
_entity_poly.entity_id
_entity_poly.type
_entity_poly.pdbx_seq_one_letter_code
_entity_poly.pdbx_strand_id
1 'polypeptide(L)'
;TQDLVMFSSTHEDPNALAKQAEEIAIRESGIERAYGWDYDRNYDIYVANGDGSNLINLSNADGYDAEGSYSADGTKILFASNRQAYSRTLSQAEQALFEDDSSYFMDLYVMNADGSDVTQLTRSPVYDGGPFYSPDGSKITWRRFNPDGNSAEIWTMDADGRNQRQLTAAGM
;
A
#
# COMPACT_ATOMS: atom_id res chain seq x y z
N THR A 1 23.42 10.53 -10.72
CA THR A 1 22.19 9.99 -10.12
C THR A 1 21.10 11.02 -10.34
N GLN A 2 20.06 10.68 -11.09
CA GLN A 2 18.86 11.52 -11.16
C GLN A 2 18.21 11.47 -9.78
N ASP A 3 17.87 12.64 -9.25
CA ASP A 3 17.06 12.72 -8.03
C ASP A 3 15.63 12.33 -8.41
N LEU A 4 15.28 11.07 -8.13
CA LEU A 4 13.92 10.56 -8.34
C LEU A 4 13.12 10.66 -7.04
N VAL A 5 11.87 11.02 -7.16
CA VAL A 5 10.89 10.95 -6.07
C VAL A 5 9.85 9.89 -6.41
N MET A 6 9.51 9.06 -5.43
CA MET A 6 8.42 8.08 -5.50
C MET A 6 7.32 8.50 -4.55
N PHE A 7 6.08 8.38 -4.98
CA PHE A 7 4.91 8.73 -4.17
C PHE A 7 3.70 7.93 -4.63
N SER A 8 2.69 7.84 -3.78
CA SER A 8 1.39 7.28 -4.13
C SER A 8 0.39 8.40 -4.41
N SER A 9 -0.43 8.24 -5.44
CA SER A 9 -1.36 9.27 -5.88
C SER A 9 -2.54 8.69 -6.66
N THR A 10 -3.66 9.41 -6.64
CA THR A 10 -4.82 9.22 -7.51
C THR A 10 -4.73 10.08 -8.78
N HIS A 11 -3.52 10.35 -9.27
CA HIS A 11 -3.26 11.32 -10.34
C HIS A 11 -4.05 11.03 -11.63
N GLU A 12 -4.25 9.76 -11.96
CA GLU A 12 -4.98 9.32 -13.15
C GLU A 12 -6.48 9.03 -12.89
N ASP A 13 -6.97 9.21 -11.66
CA ASP A 13 -8.41 9.12 -11.41
C ASP A 13 -9.16 10.24 -12.14
N PRO A 14 -10.07 9.92 -13.07
CA PRO A 14 -10.85 10.94 -13.80
C PRO A 14 -11.73 11.81 -12.88
N ASN A 15 -11.98 11.36 -11.66
CA ASN A 15 -12.77 12.09 -10.65
C ASN A 15 -11.91 12.80 -9.60
N ALA A 16 -10.58 12.76 -9.69
CA ALA A 16 -9.67 13.31 -8.67
C ALA A 16 -10.00 14.76 -8.28
N LEU A 17 -10.24 15.63 -9.27
CA LEU A 17 -10.57 17.04 -9.02
C LEU A 17 -11.94 17.20 -8.35
N ALA A 18 -12.93 16.37 -8.70
CA ALA A 18 -14.25 16.42 -8.07
C ALA A 18 -14.18 15.96 -6.61
N LYS A 19 -13.46 14.88 -6.33
CA LYS A 19 -13.18 14.38 -4.95
C LYS A 19 -12.44 15.42 -4.13
N GLN A 20 -11.44 16.08 -4.70
CA GLN A 20 -10.72 17.17 -4.03
C GLN A 20 -11.63 18.34 -3.68
N ALA A 21 -12.50 18.76 -4.61
CA ALA A 21 -13.44 19.85 -4.37
C ALA A 21 -14.45 19.52 -3.26
N GLU A 22 -14.95 18.28 -3.23
CA GLU A 22 -15.82 17.78 -2.17
C GLU A 22 -15.13 17.79 -0.80
N GLU A 23 -13.89 17.28 -0.73
CA GLU A 23 -13.10 17.28 0.50
C GLU A 23 -12.83 18.70 1.03
N ILE A 24 -12.52 19.65 0.14
CA ILE A 24 -12.34 21.06 0.50
C ILE A 24 -13.66 21.62 1.06
N ALA A 25 -14.80 21.39 0.40
CA ALA A 25 -16.10 21.86 0.83
C ALA A 25 -16.49 21.31 2.22
N ILE A 26 -16.19 20.02 2.50
CA ILE A 26 -16.42 19.42 3.81
C ILE A 26 -15.56 20.11 4.90
N ARG A 27 -14.26 20.33 4.63
CA ARG A 27 -13.37 21.05 5.55
C ARG A 27 -13.84 22.48 5.83
N GLU A 28 -14.28 23.19 4.80
CA GLU A 28 -14.79 24.56 4.91
C GLU A 28 -16.15 24.65 5.63
N SER A 29 -16.94 23.57 5.60
CA SER A 29 -18.25 23.53 6.30
C SER A 29 -18.13 23.48 7.82
N GLY A 30 -16.93 23.23 8.37
CA GLY A 30 -16.70 23.06 9.81
C GLY A 30 -17.24 21.77 10.40
N ILE A 31 -17.65 20.82 9.57
CA ILE A 31 -18.04 19.47 10.02
C ILE A 31 -16.80 18.75 10.55
N GLU A 32 -16.81 18.40 11.83
CA GLU A 32 -15.77 17.54 12.39
C GLU A 32 -15.93 16.11 11.85
N ARG A 33 -14.87 15.61 11.19
CA ARG A 33 -14.80 14.20 10.77
C ARG A 33 -13.89 13.45 11.74
N ALA A 34 -14.32 12.27 12.16
CA ALA A 34 -13.40 11.34 12.79
C ALA A 34 -12.24 11.03 11.83
N TYR A 35 -11.02 10.93 12.36
CA TYR A 35 -9.90 10.47 11.57
C TYR A 35 -10.23 9.09 10.99
N GLY A 36 -10.11 8.96 9.70
CA GLY A 36 -10.32 7.72 8.97
C GLY A 36 -9.25 7.54 7.90
N TRP A 37 -9.07 6.33 7.46
CA TRP A 37 -8.20 6.02 6.34
C TRP A 37 -8.93 6.38 5.03
N ASP A 38 -8.31 7.24 4.22
CA ASP A 38 -8.86 7.64 2.92
C ASP A 38 -8.55 6.56 1.87
N TYR A 39 -9.42 5.57 1.78
CA TYR A 39 -9.33 4.55 0.76
C TYR A 39 -9.77 5.08 -0.61
N ASP A 40 -8.92 4.92 -1.60
CA ASP A 40 -9.27 5.11 -3.02
C ASP A 40 -8.62 4.02 -3.88
N ARG A 41 -9.44 3.29 -4.62
CA ARG A 41 -8.98 2.21 -5.51
C ARG A 41 -8.10 2.67 -6.67
N ASN A 42 -7.99 3.97 -6.90
CA ASN A 42 -7.17 4.56 -7.96
C ASN A 42 -5.82 5.07 -7.41
N TYR A 43 -5.45 4.70 -6.19
CA TYR A 43 -4.09 4.98 -5.71
C TYR A 43 -3.10 4.07 -6.42
N ASP A 44 -2.17 4.70 -7.13
CA ASP A 44 -1.03 4.04 -7.77
C ASP A 44 0.29 4.62 -7.27
N ILE A 45 1.35 3.85 -7.47
CA ILE A 45 2.72 4.27 -7.19
C ILE A 45 3.30 4.94 -8.44
N TYR A 46 3.73 6.17 -8.26
CA TYR A 46 4.37 6.99 -9.30
C TYR A 46 5.82 7.25 -8.96
N VAL A 47 6.61 7.47 -10.01
CA VAL A 47 7.95 8.04 -9.91
C VAL A 47 8.04 9.24 -10.85
N ALA A 48 8.79 10.26 -10.42
CA ALA A 48 9.09 11.44 -11.21
C ALA A 48 10.52 11.91 -10.92
N ASN A 49 11.05 12.79 -11.77
CA ASN A 49 12.25 13.55 -11.45
C ASN A 49 11.98 14.47 -10.24
N GLY A 50 13.03 14.89 -9.52
CA GLY A 50 12.91 15.79 -8.38
C GLY A 50 12.30 17.16 -8.70
N ASP A 51 12.23 17.55 -9.98
CA ASP A 51 11.54 18.75 -10.47
C ASP A 51 10.09 18.51 -10.89
N GLY A 52 9.58 17.28 -10.72
CA GLY A 52 8.23 16.84 -11.10
C GLY A 52 8.07 16.45 -12.56
N SER A 53 9.10 16.55 -13.39
CA SER A 53 9.04 16.07 -14.78
C SER A 53 9.15 14.56 -14.87
N ASN A 54 8.82 14.00 -16.05
CA ASN A 54 8.89 12.56 -16.36
C ASN A 54 8.10 11.69 -15.37
N LEU A 55 6.87 12.09 -15.09
CA LEU A 55 5.94 11.29 -14.26
C LEU A 55 5.62 9.97 -14.95
N ILE A 56 5.81 8.87 -14.23
CA ILE A 56 5.54 7.51 -14.67
C ILE A 56 4.69 6.81 -13.60
N ASN A 57 3.55 6.22 -14.01
CA ASN A 57 2.79 5.29 -13.20
C ASN A 57 3.48 3.91 -13.23
N LEU A 58 3.93 3.42 -12.08
CA LEU A 58 4.65 2.15 -11.99
C LEU A 58 3.74 0.96 -11.67
N SER A 59 2.69 1.16 -10.89
CA SER A 59 1.84 0.05 -10.44
C SER A 59 0.66 -0.20 -11.37
N ASN A 60 0.04 0.84 -11.90
CA ASN A 60 -1.00 0.86 -12.94
C ASN A 60 -1.97 -0.34 -12.84
N ALA A 61 -2.64 -0.50 -11.72
CA ALA A 61 -3.54 -1.61 -11.47
C ALA A 61 -4.75 -1.16 -10.65
N ASP A 62 -5.90 -1.80 -10.88
CA ASP A 62 -7.04 -1.63 -9.98
C ASP A 62 -6.66 -2.05 -8.55
N GLY A 63 -6.95 -1.20 -7.59
CA GLY A 63 -6.66 -1.41 -6.17
C GLY A 63 -5.88 -0.25 -5.57
N TYR A 64 -5.78 -0.26 -4.25
CA TYR A 64 -5.00 0.73 -3.51
C TYR A 64 -3.55 0.27 -3.46
N ASP A 65 -2.66 0.94 -4.19
CA ASP A 65 -1.22 0.70 -4.20
C ASP A 65 -0.50 1.84 -3.50
N ALA A 66 0.08 1.59 -2.34
CA ALA A 66 0.68 2.64 -1.53
C ALA A 66 1.82 2.15 -0.63
N GLU A 67 2.30 3.05 0.23
CA GLU A 67 3.32 2.78 1.25
C GLU A 67 4.61 2.21 0.63
N GLY A 68 4.98 2.73 -0.55
CA GLY A 68 6.14 2.26 -1.30
C GLY A 68 7.47 2.60 -0.65
N SER A 69 8.42 1.66 -0.69
CA SER A 69 9.80 1.87 -0.27
C SER A 69 10.79 1.18 -1.21
N TYR A 70 11.93 1.84 -1.49
CA TYR A 70 12.99 1.25 -2.30
C TYR A 70 13.83 0.24 -1.48
N SER A 71 14.34 -0.78 -2.16
CA SER A 71 15.47 -1.57 -1.65
C SER A 71 16.72 -0.71 -1.52
N ALA A 72 17.66 -1.13 -0.65
CA ALA A 72 18.90 -0.38 -0.39
C ALA A 72 19.73 -0.12 -1.65
N ASP A 73 19.68 -1.02 -2.63
CA ASP A 73 20.37 -0.90 -3.93
C ASP A 73 19.54 -0.15 -4.99
N GLY A 74 18.30 0.25 -4.66
CA GLY A 74 17.40 0.98 -5.57
C GLY A 74 16.84 0.14 -6.72
N THR A 75 17.01 -1.17 -6.73
CA THR A 75 16.57 -2.04 -7.84
C THR A 75 15.15 -2.56 -7.70
N LYS A 76 14.58 -2.52 -6.49
CA LYS A 76 13.25 -3.00 -6.17
C LYS A 76 12.42 -1.93 -5.45
N ILE A 77 11.11 -2.04 -5.60
CA ILE A 77 10.11 -1.30 -4.84
C ILE A 77 9.25 -2.31 -4.10
N LEU A 78 9.13 -2.13 -2.80
CA LEU A 78 8.28 -2.88 -1.90
C LEU A 78 7.08 -2.00 -1.55
N PHE A 79 5.85 -2.52 -1.58
CA PHE A 79 4.64 -1.74 -1.36
C PHE A 79 3.49 -2.59 -0.81
N ALA A 80 2.46 -1.93 -0.29
CA ALA A 80 1.22 -2.55 0.13
C ALA A 80 0.14 -2.39 -0.94
N SER A 81 -0.68 -3.43 -1.15
CA SER A 81 -1.73 -3.42 -2.17
C SER A 81 -2.86 -4.40 -1.88
N ASN A 82 -4.09 -4.03 -2.25
CA ASN A 82 -5.22 -4.95 -2.30
C ASN A 82 -5.63 -5.35 -3.73
N ARG A 83 -4.74 -5.18 -4.71
CA ARG A 83 -4.97 -5.50 -6.13
C ARG A 83 -5.50 -6.89 -6.38
N GLN A 84 -5.17 -7.87 -5.52
CA GLN A 84 -5.68 -9.23 -5.68
C GLN A 84 -7.21 -9.31 -5.55
N ALA A 85 -7.84 -8.43 -4.78
CA ALA A 85 -9.29 -8.39 -4.66
C ALA A 85 -9.98 -7.97 -5.97
N TYR A 86 -9.29 -7.23 -6.82
CA TYR A 86 -9.76 -6.78 -8.13
C TYR A 86 -9.38 -7.73 -9.27
N SER A 87 -8.32 -8.52 -9.08
CA SER A 87 -7.77 -9.39 -10.14
C SER A 87 -8.42 -10.78 -10.20
N ARG A 88 -9.32 -11.13 -9.27
CA ARG A 88 -10.00 -12.42 -9.20
C ARG A 88 -11.45 -12.28 -8.74
N THR A 89 -12.25 -13.31 -8.96
CA THR A 89 -13.59 -13.38 -8.36
C THR A 89 -13.46 -13.69 -6.87
N LEU A 90 -14.05 -12.83 -6.04
CA LEU A 90 -14.18 -13.07 -4.61
C LEU A 90 -15.34 -14.05 -4.34
N SER A 91 -15.19 -14.90 -3.32
CA SER A 91 -16.30 -15.66 -2.77
C SER A 91 -17.30 -14.71 -2.08
N GLN A 92 -18.52 -15.20 -1.83
CA GLN A 92 -19.54 -14.37 -1.14
C GLN A 92 -19.07 -13.87 0.23
N ALA A 93 -18.32 -14.68 0.98
CA ALA A 93 -17.78 -14.27 2.28
C ALA A 93 -16.67 -13.21 2.13
N GLU A 94 -15.79 -13.37 1.14
CA GLU A 94 -14.75 -12.38 0.84
C GLU A 94 -15.35 -11.07 0.33
N GLN A 95 -16.40 -11.14 -0.49
CA GLN A 95 -17.09 -9.94 -0.97
C GLN A 95 -17.70 -9.14 0.19
N ALA A 96 -18.36 -9.82 1.12
CA ALA A 96 -18.92 -9.17 2.30
C ALA A 96 -17.83 -8.52 3.19
N LEU A 97 -16.69 -9.20 3.35
CA LEU A 97 -15.55 -8.66 4.09
C LEU A 97 -14.93 -7.45 3.38
N PHE A 98 -14.80 -7.51 2.05
CA PHE A 98 -14.27 -6.41 1.25
C PHE A 98 -15.17 -5.16 1.25
N GLU A 99 -16.49 -5.37 1.28
CA GLU A 99 -17.49 -4.28 1.39
C GLU A 99 -17.52 -3.66 2.78
N ASP A 100 -17.23 -4.45 3.83
CA ASP A 100 -17.12 -3.97 5.21
C ASP A 100 -15.85 -3.12 5.39
N ASP A 101 -14.71 -3.67 5.02
CA ASP A 101 -13.43 -2.97 5.02
C ASP A 101 -12.45 -3.57 4.00
N SER A 102 -12.21 -2.84 2.91
CA SER A 102 -11.30 -3.25 1.84
C SER A 102 -9.84 -3.42 2.29
N SER A 103 -9.47 -2.90 3.46
CA SER A 103 -8.13 -3.04 4.03
C SER A 103 -7.77 -4.47 4.44
N TYR A 104 -8.77 -5.32 4.70
CA TYR A 104 -8.51 -6.75 4.97
C TYR A 104 -7.81 -7.50 3.82
N PHE A 105 -7.78 -6.89 2.63
CA PHE A 105 -7.11 -7.48 1.46
C PHE A 105 -5.76 -6.84 1.13
N MET A 106 -5.25 -5.99 2.04
CA MET A 106 -3.93 -5.39 1.89
C MET A 106 -2.84 -6.40 2.19
N ASP A 107 -2.04 -6.69 1.18
CA ASP A 107 -0.86 -7.56 1.25
C ASP A 107 0.38 -6.82 0.76
N LEU A 108 1.54 -7.39 1.03
CA LEU A 108 2.81 -6.84 0.56
C LEU A 108 3.19 -7.40 -0.80
N TYR A 109 3.70 -6.53 -1.64
CA TYR A 109 4.18 -6.82 -2.98
C TYR A 109 5.57 -6.24 -3.19
N VAL A 110 6.31 -6.85 -4.09
CA VAL A 110 7.58 -6.32 -4.60
C VAL A 110 7.53 -6.26 -6.12
N MET A 111 8.13 -5.23 -6.70
CA MET A 111 8.34 -5.08 -8.14
C MET A 111 9.76 -4.59 -8.42
N ASN A 112 10.19 -4.68 -9.67
CA ASN A 112 11.40 -3.98 -10.12
C ASN A 112 11.19 -2.46 -10.03
N ALA A 113 12.27 -1.69 -9.96
CA ALA A 113 12.20 -0.23 -9.90
C ALA A 113 11.58 0.42 -11.16
N ASP A 114 11.44 -0.33 -12.24
CA ASP A 114 10.75 0.08 -13.48
C ASP A 114 9.27 -0.32 -13.53
N GLY A 115 8.72 -0.89 -12.45
CA GLY A 115 7.34 -1.37 -12.34
C GLY A 115 7.11 -2.79 -12.84
N SER A 116 8.11 -3.47 -13.40
CA SER A 116 7.97 -4.84 -13.89
C SER A 116 8.05 -5.90 -12.79
N ASP A 117 7.69 -7.14 -13.12
CA ASP A 117 7.85 -8.34 -12.27
C ASP A 117 7.17 -8.23 -10.89
N VAL A 118 5.95 -7.73 -10.83
CA VAL A 118 5.18 -7.61 -9.59
C VAL A 118 4.93 -8.99 -8.97
N THR A 119 5.37 -9.18 -7.74
CA THR A 119 5.27 -10.43 -6.98
C THR A 119 4.65 -10.19 -5.61
N GLN A 120 3.64 -10.97 -5.24
CA GLN A 120 3.01 -10.94 -3.92
C GLN A 120 3.87 -11.67 -2.89
N LEU A 121 4.17 -11.04 -1.76
CA LEU A 121 4.99 -11.59 -0.68
C LEU A 121 4.18 -12.13 0.50
N THR A 122 3.03 -11.51 0.81
CA THR A 122 2.16 -11.97 1.89
C THR A 122 0.77 -12.34 1.36
N ARG A 123 0.07 -13.18 2.13
CA ARG A 123 -1.34 -13.52 1.94
C ARG A 123 -1.96 -13.64 3.32
N SER A 124 -2.43 -12.53 3.82
CA SER A 124 -2.97 -12.42 5.17
C SER A 124 -4.48 -12.18 5.11
N PRO A 125 -5.28 -12.72 6.06
CA PRO A 125 -6.68 -12.35 6.17
C PRO A 125 -6.90 -11.02 6.89
N VAL A 126 -5.82 -10.25 7.09
CA VAL A 126 -5.80 -8.94 7.77
C VAL A 126 -4.84 -8.01 7.05
N TYR A 127 -4.92 -6.71 7.38
CA TYR A 127 -4.06 -5.69 6.79
C TYR A 127 -2.58 -5.93 7.08
N ASP A 128 -1.77 -6.05 6.02
CA ASP A 128 -0.32 -5.96 6.02
C ASP A 128 0.12 -4.65 5.34
N GLY A 129 0.87 -3.79 6.02
CA GLY A 129 1.28 -2.52 5.43
C GLY A 129 2.47 -1.86 6.11
N GLY A 130 2.89 -0.72 5.55
CA GLY A 130 4.08 0.02 5.99
C GLY A 130 5.38 -0.79 5.86
N PRO A 131 5.66 -1.42 4.70
CA PRO A 131 6.81 -2.30 4.58
C PRO A 131 8.10 -1.52 4.32
N PHE A 132 9.20 -1.98 4.93
CA PHE A 132 10.54 -1.45 4.71
C PHE A 132 11.56 -2.57 4.61
N TYR A 133 12.58 -2.37 3.78
CA TYR A 133 13.77 -3.21 3.78
C TYR A 133 14.69 -2.88 4.95
N SER A 134 15.41 -3.89 5.44
CA SER A 134 16.59 -3.66 6.29
C SER A 134 17.69 -2.93 5.50
N PRO A 135 18.60 -2.22 6.17
CA PRO A 135 19.67 -1.47 5.49
C PRO A 135 20.57 -2.32 4.60
N ASP A 136 20.71 -3.61 4.92
CA ASP A 136 21.49 -4.59 4.12
C ASP A 136 20.66 -5.27 3.03
N GLY A 137 19.35 -4.94 2.93
CA GLY A 137 18.42 -5.49 1.95
C GLY A 137 18.02 -6.95 2.19
N SER A 138 18.49 -7.60 3.27
CA SER A 138 18.25 -9.03 3.51
C SER A 138 16.91 -9.37 4.12
N LYS A 139 16.27 -8.39 4.77
CA LYS A 139 15.00 -8.54 5.48
C LYS A 139 14.00 -7.48 5.06
N ILE A 140 12.73 -7.81 5.30
CA ILE A 140 11.60 -6.90 5.24
C ILE A 140 10.97 -6.85 6.61
N THR A 141 10.56 -5.66 7.06
CA THR A 141 9.74 -5.45 8.25
C THR A 141 8.46 -4.72 7.86
N TRP A 142 7.35 -5.05 8.52
CA TRP A 142 6.04 -4.41 8.29
C TRP A 142 5.18 -4.48 9.55
N ARG A 143 4.05 -3.80 9.50
CA ARG A 143 2.99 -3.97 10.51
C ARG A 143 1.90 -4.88 9.95
N ARG A 144 1.48 -5.85 10.76
CA ARG A 144 0.29 -6.67 10.53
C ARG A 144 -0.74 -6.34 11.59
N PHE A 145 -1.94 -5.98 11.15
CA PHE A 145 -3.03 -5.73 12.09
C PHE A 145 -3.53 -7.05 12.67
N ASN A 146 -4.01 -6.98 13.91
CA ASN A 146 -4.73 -8.10 14.51
C ASN A 146 -6.14 -8.18 13.92
N PRO A 147 -6.81 -9.36 14.01
CA PRO A 147 -8.14 -9.54 13.44
C PRO A 147 -9.23 -8.62 14.03
N ASP A 148 -8.97 -7.98 15.16
CA ASP A 148 -9.86 -6.99 15.76
C ASP A 148 -9.74 -5.59 15.13
N GLY A 149 -8.77 -5.37 14.24
CA GLY A 149 -8.50 -4.10 13.57
C GLY A 149 -7.99 -2.97 14.48
N ASN A 150 -7.86 -3.19 15.79
CA ASN A 150 -7.56 -2.15 16.78
C ASN A 150 -6.08 -2.08 17.16
N SER A 151 -5.31 -3.07 16.83
CA SER A 151 -3.89 -3.16 17.15
C SER A 151 -3.10 -3.79 16.01
N ALA A 152 -1.81 -3.52 15.98
CA ALA A 152 -0.91 -4.08 14.98
C ALA A 152 0.41 -4.50 15.63
N GLU A 153 0.99 -5.54 15.08
CA GLU A 153 2.27 -6.08 15.49
C GLU A 153 3.32 -5.89 14.41
N ILE A 154 4.57 -5.74 14.83
CA ILE A 154 5.69 -5.70 13.90
C ILE A 154 6.09 -7.12 13.54
N TRP A 155 6.17 -7.36 12.25
CA TRP A 155 6.61 -8.62 11.65
C TRP A 155 7.88 -8.43 10.83
N THR A 156 8.58 -9.51 10.61
CA THR A 156 9.74 -9.56 9.71
C THR A 156 9.74 -10.84 8.89
N MET A 157 10.37 -10.76 7.71
CA MET A 157 10.61 -11.89 6.80
C MET A 157 11.93 -11.71 6.06
N ASP A 158 12.37 -12.74 5.37
CA ASP A 158 13.44 -12.63 4.38
C ASP A 158 12.96 -11.78 3.18
N ALA A 159 13.89 -11.17 2.46
CA ALA A 159 13.55 -10.31 1.30
C ALA A 159 12.78 -11.05 0.19
N ASP A 160 12.81 -12.39 0.18
CA ASP A 160 12.07 -13.26 -0.75
C ASP A 160 10.66 -13.66 -0.25
N GLY A 161 10.20 -13.12 0.88
CA GLY A 161 8.91 -13.41 1.48
C GLY A 161 8.86 -14.62 2.42
N ARG A 162 9.97 -15.34 2.59
CA ARG A 162 10.05 -16.53 3.46
C ARG A 162 10.33 -16.16 4.91
N ASN A 163 10.18 -17.15 5.81
CA ASN A 163 10.53 -17.04 7.23
C ASN A 163 9.82 -15.89 7.96
N GLN A 164 8.52 -15.68 7.62
CA GLN A 164 7.71 -14.67 8.29
C GLN A 164 7.60 -14.99 9.79
N ARG A 165 7.85 -13.98 10.62
CA ARG A 165 7.71 -14.10 12.08
C ARG A 165 7.33 -12.77 12.71
N GLN A 166 6.55 -12.85 13.76
CA GLN A 166 6.19 -11.73 14.62
C GLN A 166 7.39 -11.34 15.50
N LEU A 167 7.61 -10.03 15.67
CA LEU A 167 8.67 -9.47 16.52
C LEU A 167 8.12 -8.88 17.82
N THR A 168 6.92 -8.29 17.78
CA THR A 168 6.28 -7.68 18.94
C THR A 168 5.02 -8.43 19.31
N ALA A 169 4.60 -8.34 20.57
CA ALA A 169 3.29 -8.79 21.04
C ALA A 169 2.72 -7.71 21.97
N ALA A 170 1.63 -7.06 21.55
CA ALA A 170 0.96 -6.05 22.33
C ALA A 170 0.51 -6.65 23.66
N GLY A 171 0.90 -6.03 24.79
CA GLY A 171 0.50 -6.44 26.13
C GLY A 171 1.54 -7.22 26.93
N MET A 172 2.82 -7.26 26.50
CA MET A 172 3.92 -7.67 27.39
C MET A 172 4.50 -6.49 28.14
#